data_f457ce04ae7625291271c5bd904ef8a6
#
_entry.id   f457ce04ae7625291271c5bd904ef8a6
#
_cell.length_a   1.000
_cell.length_b   1.000
_cell.length_c   1.000
_cell.angle_alpha   90.00
_cell.angle_beta   90.00
_cell.angle_gamma   90.00
#
_symmetry.space_group_name_H-M   'P 1'
#
loop_
_entity.id
_entity.type
_entity.pdbx_description
1 polymer ?
#
loop_
_entity_poly.entity_id
_entity_poly.type
_entity_poly.pdbx_seq_one_letter_code
_entity_poly.pdbx_strand_id
1 'polypeptide(L)'
;IFPLDSEHFSIMNLLNSINKNEIDKIYLTASGGPFLNYSLDKIKNVKPEQAINHPKWKMGKKISVDSATLMNKIFEIIEASKLFSIELKKIDILIHPQSLVHAVVKLKNGLTKLLYFETDMIIPIGNTLFGKNFNINSISKLLKNKKIENNLNFYDVDKKKFPAIKLKPI
;
A
#
# COMPACT_ATOMS: atom_id res chain seq x y z
N ILE A 1 -4.49 -11.52 15.68
CA ILE A 1 -3.55 -11.41 14.56
C ILE A 1 -3.20 -9.94 14.39
N PHE A 2 -1.91 -9.64 14.32
CA PHE A 2 -1.41 -8.29 14.04
C PHE A 2 -0.68 -8.33 12.70
N PRO A 3 -1.21 -7.67 11.65
CA PRO A 3 -0.55 -7.64 10.36
C PRO A 3 0.71 -6.75 10.41
N LEU A 4 1.78 -7.21 9.76
CA LEU A 4 3.04 -6.48 9.64
C LEU A 4 3.21 -5.84 8.26
N ASP A 5 2.48 -6.33 7.27
CA ASP A 5 2.40 -5.69 5.96
C ASP A 5 1.94 -4.23 6.11
N SER A 6 2.58 -3.30 5.39
CA SER A 6 2.38 -1.86 5.63
C SER A 6 0.96 -1.40 5.34
N GLU A 7 0.32 -1.97 4.34
CA GLU A 7 -1.05 -1.66 3.95
C GLU A 7 -2.05 -2.21 4.96
N HIS A 8 -1.89 -3.47 5.36
CA HIS A 8 -2.77 -4.10 6.35
C HIS A 8 -2.59 -3.50 7.75
N PHE A 9 -1.35 -3.15 8.13
CA PHE A 9 -1.07 -2.38 9.34
C PHE A 9 -1.81 -1.05 9.33
N SER A 10 -1.78 -0.34 8.19
CA SER A 10 -2.50 0.93 8.02
C SER A 10 -4.01 0.76 8.16
N ILE A 11 -4.60 -0.24 7.49
CA ILE A 11 -6.02 -0.54 7.60
C ILE A 11 -6.38 -0.83 9.06
N MET A 12 -5.64 -1.69 9.75
CA MET A 12 -5.89 -2.03 11.15
C MET A 12 -5.94 -0.77 12.03
N ASN A 13 -4.96 0.12 11.88
CA ASN A 13 -4.92 1.36 12.67
C ASN A 13 -6.08 2.31 12.33
N LEU A 14 -6.41 2.45 11.05
CA LEU A 14 -7.52 3.30 10.62
C LEU A 14 -8.87 2.76 11.13
N LEU A 15 -9.06 1.44 11.13
CA LEU A 15 -10.31 0.81 11.55
C LEU A 15 -10.51 0.80 13.07
N ASN A 16 -9.49 0.99 13.89
CA ASN A 16 -9.62 1.04 15.35
C ASN A 16 -10.62 2.09 15.87
N SER A 17 -10.90 3.11 15.07
CA SER A 17 -11.83 4.22 15.41
C SER A 17 -13.00 4.35 14.43
N ILE A 18 -13.32 3.29 13.68
CA ILE A 18 -14.35 3.30 12.61
C ILE A 18 -15.27 2.09 12.78
N ASN A 19 -16.57 2.31 12.76
CA ASN A 19 -17.52 1.21 12.60
C ASN A 19 -17.48 0.72 11.14
N LYS A 20 -17.35 -0.58 10.92
CA LYS A 20 -17.30 -1.17 9.58
C LYS A 20 -18.49 -0.81 8.68
N ASN A 21 -19.66 -0.59 9.28
CA ASN A 21 -20.87 -0.17 8.55
C ASN A 21 -20.79 1.26 7.99
N GLU A 22 -19.89 2.09 8.51
CA GLU A 22 -19.65 3.45 8.03
C GLU A 22 -18.71 3.50 6.83
N ILE A 23 -18.02 2.38 6.53
CA ILE A 23 -17.05 2.30 5.43
C ILE A 23 -17.80 2.30 4.10
N ASP A 24 -17.50 3.29 3.27
CA ASP A 24 -17.87 3.34 1.86
C ASP A 24 -16.86 2.54 1.03
N LYS A 25 -15.57 2.90 1.09
CA LYS A 25 -14.50 2.30 0.30
C LYS A 25 -13.17 2.28 1.07
N ILE A 26 -12.38 1.25 0.85
CA ILE A 26 -10.98 1.18 1.27
C ILE A 26 -10.12 1.14 0.01
N TYR A 27 -9.04 1.91 0.01
CA TYR A 27 -8.03 1.85 -1.05
C TYR A 27 -6.71 1.40 -0.45
N LEU A 28 -6.16 0.32 -0.98
CA LEU A 28 -4.75 -0.04 -0.82
C LEU A 28 -3.93 0.79 -1.79
N THR A 29 -2.85 1.38 -1.33
CA THR A 29 -1.99 2.14 -2.24
C THR A 29 -0.88 1.26 -2.82
N ALA A 30 -0.45 1.60 -4.00
CA ALA A 30 0.66 0.96 -4.69
C ALA A 30 1.60 2.01 -5.27
N SER A 31 2.92 1.80 -5.19
CA SER A 31 3.89 2.68 -5.83
C SER A 31 3.75 2.74 -7.36
N GLY A 32 3.12 1.72 -7.95
CA GLY A 32 3.09 1.49 -9.39
C GLY A 32 4.32 0.75 -9.91
N GLY A 33 5.28 0.43 -9.03
CA GLY A 33 6.47 -0.35 -9.36
C GLY A 33 7.42 0.33 -10.36
N PRO A 34 8.42 -0.40 -10.89
CA PRO A 34 9.44 0.16 -11.78
C PRO A 34 8.89 0.58 -13.16
N PHE A 35 7.71 0.11 -13.53
CA PHE A 35 7.14 0.35 -14.85
C PHE A 35 6.06 1.45 -14.90
N LEU A 36 5.83 2.14 -13.79
CA LEU A 36 4.79 3.17 -13.69
C LEU A 36 4.87 4.19 -14.84
N ASN A 37 6.06 4.67 -15.13
CA ASN A 37 6.31 5.71 -16.15
C ASN A 37 6.65 5.14 -17.55
N TYR A 38 6.55 3.82 -17.76
CA TYR A 38 6.80 3.23 -19.07
C TYR A 38 5.57 3.36 -19.98
N SER A 39 5.81 3.57 -21.28
CA SER A 39 4.77 3.41 -22.29
C SER A 39 4.39 1.93 -22.44
N LEU A 40 3.19 1.66 -22.98
CA LEU A 40 2.73 0.29 -23.22
C LEU A 40 3.68 -0.49 -24.13
N ASP A 41 4.27 0.16 -25.14
CA ASP A 41 5.22 -0.50 -26.03
C ASP A 41 6.54 -0.84 -25.34
N LYS A 42 7.00 0.02 -24.44
CA LYS A 42 8.21 -0.26 -23.66
C LYS A 42 7.98 -1.43 -22.69
N ILE A 43 6.79 -1.56 -22.12
CA ILE A 43 6.45 -2.68 -21.21
C ILE A 43 6.49 -4.03 -21.92
N LYS A 44 6.11 -4.12 -23.20
CA LYS A 44 6.16 -5.37 -23.97
C LYS A 44 7.55 -6.01 -24.04
N ASN A 45 8.59 -5.20 -23.90
CA ASN A 45 9.99 -5.60 -24.08
C ASN A 45 10.80 -5.55 -22.76
N VAL A 46 10.13 -5.47 -21.59
CA VAL A 46 10.85 -5.47 -20.30
C VAL A 46 11.41 -6.84 -19.98
N LYS A 47 12.57 -6.82 -19.32
CA LYS A 47 13.26 -8.03 -18.88
C LYS A 47 13.03 -8.26 -17.38
N PRO A 48 13.12 -9.51 -16.88
CA PRO A 48 12.94 -9.81 -15.46
C PRO A 48 13.84 -8.99 -14.52
N GLU A 49 15.07 -8.69 -14.95
CA GLU A 49 16.03 -7.89 -14.17
C GLU A 49 15.55 -6.46 -13.92
N GLN A 50 14.69 -5.94 -14.79
CA GLN A 50 14.09 -4.61 -14.62
C GLN A 50 12.93 -4.65 -13.62
N ALA A 51 12.20 -5.78 -13.54
CA ALA A 51 11.09 -5.96 -12.62
C ALA A 51 11.52 -6.09 -11.15
N ILE A 52 12.72 -6.64 -10.90
CA ILE A 52 13.23 -6.83 -9.53
C ILE A 52 13.77 -5.55 -8.88
N ASN A 53 13.95 -4.47 -9.64
CA ASN A 53 14.46 -3.19 -9.13
C ASN A 53 13.30 -2.27 -8.73
N HIS A 54 12.80 -2.47 -7.49
CA HIS A 54 11.70 -1.63 -6.97
C HIS A 54 12.21 -0.22 -6.62
N PRO A 55 11.47 0.87 -7.02
CA PRO A 55 11.96 2.25 -6.88
C PRO A 55 11.98 2.77 -5.45
N LYS A 56 11.19 2.19 -4.53
CA LYS A 56 11.00 2.68 -3.15
C LYS A 56 11.40 1.67 -2.08
N TRP A 57 11.13 0.38 -2.28
CA TRP A 57 11.36 -0.67 -1.31
C TRP A 57 12.53 -1.56 -1.70
N LYS A 58 13.36 -1.92 -0.71
CA LYS A 58 14.34 -3.00 -0.86
C LYS A 58 13.66 -4.31 -0.48
N MET A 59 13.29 -5.11 -1.46
CA MET A 59 12.50 -6.33 -1.26
C MET A 59 13.14 -7.54 -1.96
N GLY A 60 12.67 -8.74 -1.59
CA GLY A 60 13.03 -9.96 -2.30
C GLY A 60 12.55 -9.96 -3.76
N LYS A 61 13.19 -10.77 -4.61
CA LYS A 61 12.94 -10.82 -6.06
C LYS A 61 11.48 -11.10 -6.41
N LYS A 62 10.86 -12.09 -5.72
CA LYS A 62 9.45 -12.48 -5.98
C LYS A 62 8.50 -11.30 -5.76
N ILE A 63 8.53 -10.70 -4.58
CA ILE A 63 7.61 -9.60 -4.24
C ILE A 63 7.88 -8.37 -5.11
N SER A 64 9.11 -8.14 -5.58
CA SER A 64 9.42 -7.05 -6.51
C SER A 64 8.74 -7.26 -7.87
N VAL A 65 8.71 -8.49 -8.39
CA VAL A 65 8.00 -8.84 -9.62
C VAL A 65 6.48 -8.72 -9.42
N ASP A 66 5.97 -9.20 -8.30
CA ASP A 66 4.54 -9.08 -7.95
C ASP A 66 4.12 -7.61 -7.85
N SER A 67 4.98 -6.75 -7.30
CA SER A 67 4.77 -5.30 -7.25
C SER A 67 4.80 -4.67 -8.63
N ALA A 68 5.75 -5.06 -9.49
CA ALA A 68 5.89 -4.54 -10.85
C ALA A 68 4.64 -4.81 -11.72
N THR A 69 3.90 -5.86 -11.41
CA THR A 69 2.69 -6.30 -12.14
C THR A 69 1.39 -5.91 -11.42
N LEU A 70 1.46 -5.36 -10.22
CA LEU A 70 0.36 -5.18 -9.26
C LEU A 70 -0.28 -6.49 -8.77
N MET A 71 0.33 -7.65 -9.02
CA MET A 71 -0.16 -8.94 -8.50
C MET A 71 -0.14 -8.96 -6.98
N ASN A 72 0.88 -8.34 -6.35
CA ASN A 72 0.93 -8.20 -4.90
C ASN A 72 -0.33 -7.53 -4.34
N LYS A 73 -0.83 -6.46 -4.99
CA LYS A 73 -2.05 -5.76 -4.55
C LYS A 73 -3.31 -6.62 -4.69
N ILE A 74 -3.35 -7.55 -5.64
CA ILE A 74 -4.47 -8.51 -5.73
C ILE A 74 -4.47 -9.44 -4.52
N PHE A 75 -3.30 -9.96 -4.13
CA PHE A 75 -3.19 -10.77 -2.91
C PHE A 75 -3.58 -9.97 -1.68
N GLU A 76 -3.06 -8.77 -1.53
CA GLU A 76 -3.38 -7.90 -0.39
C GLU A 76 -4.88 -7.54 -0.31
N ILE A 77 -5.59 -7.36 -1.43
CA ILE A 77 -7.06 -7.17 -1.44
C ILE A 77 -7.76 -8.39 -0.83
N ILE A 78 -7.36 -9.60 -1.24
CA ILE A 78 -7.95 -10.85 -0.74
C ILE A 78 -7.66 -11.00 0.76
N GLU A 79 -6.44 -10.74 1.17
CA GLU A 79 -6.00 -10.81 2.57
C GLU A 79 -6.72 -9.76 3.43
N ALA A 80 -6.80 -8.50 2.97
CA ALA A 80 -7.53 -7.45 3.68
C ALA A 80 -9.01 -7.79 3.86
N SER A 81 -9.65 -8.34 2.82
CA SER A 81 -11.05 -8.77 2.91
C SER A 81 -11.25 -9.82 4.00
N LYS A 82 -10.35 -10.80 4.09
CA LYS A 82 -10.41 -11.86 5.09
C LYS A 82 -10.04 -11.37 6.48
N LEU A 83 -8.92 -10.65 6.63
CA LEU A 83 -8.41 -10.17 7.92
C LEU A 83 -9.39 -9.21 8.60
N PHE A 84 -9.99 -8.32 7.84
CA PHE A 84 -10.85 -7.27 8.38
C PHE A 84 -12.33 -7.55 8.20
N SER A 85 -12.72 -8.66 7.54
CA SER A 85 -14.12 -9.00 7.22
C SER A 85 -14.80 -7.84 6.46
N ILE A 86 -14.13 -7.32 5.43
CA ILE A 86 -14.62 -6.28 4.54
C ILE A 86 -14.95 -6.91 3.19
N GLU A 87 -16.11 -6.58 2.62
CA GLU A 87 -16.50 -7.08 1.30
C GLU A 87 -15.49 -6.67 0.22
N LEU A 88 -15.10 -7.59 -0.64
CA LEU A 88 -14.13 -7.37 -1.73
C LEU A 88 -14.48 -6.17 -2.62
N LYS A 89 -15.80 -5.97 -2.88
CA LYS A 89 -16.26 -4.83 -3.69
C LYS A 89 -15.97 -3.46 -3.07
N LYS A 90 -15.73 -3.41 -1.75
CA LYS A 90 -15.38 -2.18 -1.03
C LYS A 90 -13.87 -1.91 -0.99
N ILE A 91 -13.04 -2.84 -1.45
CA ILE A 91 -11.58 -2.66 -1.43
C ILE A 91 -11.11 -2.43 -2.86
N ASP A 92 -10.30 -1.39 -3.07
CA ASP A 92 -9.75 -1.05 -4.38
C ASP A 92 -8.27 -0.62 -4.28
N ILE A 93 -7.68 -0.22 -5.38
CA ILE A 93 -6.27 0.19 -5.46
C ILE A 93 -6.19 1.63 -5.97
N LEU A 94 -5.30 2.41 -5.34
CA LEU A 94 -4.82 3.69 -5.87
C LEU A 94 -3.30 3.61 -6.09
N ILE A 95 -2.84 4.19 -7.18
CA ILE A 95 -1.41 4.40 -7.41
C ILE A 95 -0.98 5.63 -6.61
N HIS A 96 0.01 5.46 -5.74
CA HIS A 96 0.63 6.50 -4.92
C HIS A 96 2.16 6.40 -5.04
N PRO A 97 2.78 7.10 -6.00
CA PRO A 97 4.21 6.93 -6.31
C PRO A 97 5.15 7.24 -5.16
N GLN A 98 4.75 8.12 -4.24
CA GLN A 98 5.54 8.48 -3.06
C GLN A 98 5.60 7.34 -2.04
N SER A 99 4.59 6.46 -2.01
CA SER A 99 4.48 5.31 -1.08
C SER A 99 4.51 5.68 0.40
N LEU A 100 4.03 6.86 0.76
CA LEU A 100 4.00 7.38 2.13
C LEU A 100 2.64 7.19 2.81
N VAL A 101 1.59 7.06 2.01
CA VAL A 101 0.25 6.66 2.45
C VAL A 101 0.03 5.24 1.99
N HIS A 102 -0.26 4.33 2.92
CA HIS A 102 -0.33 2.89 2.62
C HIS A 102 -1.76 2.38 2.50
N ALA A 103 -2.71 3.07 3.13
CA ALA A 103 -4.14 2.83 2.95
C ALA A 103 -4.95 4.12 3.12
N VAL A 104 -6.10 4.15 2.44
CA VAL A 104 -7.08 5.24 2.54
C VAL A 104 -8.45 4.63 2.81
N VAL A 105 -9.17 5.15 3.81
CA VAL A 105 -10.54 4.72 4.14
C VAL A 105 -11.50 5.87 3.91
N LYS A 106 -12.39 5.70 2.96
CA LYS A 106 -13.48 6.63 2.66
C LYS A 106 -14.73 6.21 3.41
N LEU A 107 -15.37 7.13 4.09
CA LEU A 107 -16.56 6.91 4.88
C LEU A 107 -17.82 7.42 4.16
N LYS A 108 -18.97 6.83 4.47
CA LYS A 108 -20.27 7.21 3.90
C LYS A 108 -20.68 8.64 4.21
N ASN A 109 -20.18 9.21 5.31
CA ASN A 109 -20.43 10.60 5.71
C ASN A 109 -19.55 11.62 4.97
N GLY A 110 -18.76 11.18 3.97
CA GLY A 110 -17.88 12.01 3.16
C GLY A 110 -16.48 12.21 3.74
N LEU A 111 -16.20 11.79 4.97
CA LEU A 111 -14.86 11.86 5.53
C LEU A 111 -13.93 10.84 4.88
N THR A 112 -12.67 11.22 4.72
CA THR A 112 -11.60 10.33 4.26
C THR A 112 -10.50 10.32 5.30
N LYS A 113 -10.07 9.13 5.72
CA LYS A 113 -8.96 8.91 6.65
C LYS A 113 -7.82 8.21 5.92
N LEU A 114 -6.61 8.61 6.20
CA LEU A 114 -5.40 7.99 5.69
C LEU A 114 -4.34 7.90 6.80
N LEU A 115 -3.42 6.94 6.69
CA LEU A 115 -2.29 6.81 7.58
C LEU A 115 -1.00 7.04 6.79
N TYR A 116 -0.24 8.06 7.20
CA TYR A 116 1.02 8.44 6.60
C TYR A 116 2.17 7.93 7.46
N PHE A 117 3.14 7.26 6.86
CA PHE A 117 4.45 6.96 7.44
C PHE A 117 5.47 6.62 6.35
N GLU A 118 6.75 6.66 6.73
CA GLU A 118 7.87 6.39 5.82
C GLU A 118 7.91 4.94 5.34
N THR A 119 8.47 4.71 4.17
CA THR A 119 8.65 3.39 3.54
C THR A 119 9.73 2.57 4.26
N ASP A 120 9.52 2.28 5.55
CA ASP A 120 10.43 1.51 6.37
C ASP A 120 9.62 0.55 7.27
N MET A 121 9.91 -0.74 7.15
CA MET A 121 9.23 -1.79 7.91
C MET A 121 9.47 -1.71 9.42
N ILE A 122 10.47 -0.93 9.89
CA ILE A 122 10.66 -0.70 11.31
C ILE A 122 9.43 -0.05 11.96
N ILE A 123 8.67 0.73 11.19
CA ILE A 123 7.48 1.42 11.69
C ILE A 123 6.34 0.45 12.01
N PRO A 124 5.82 -0.37 11.07
CA PRO A 124 4.77 -1.32 11.39
C PRO A 124 5.25 -2.41 12.36
N ILE A 125 6.48 -2.91 12.23
CA ILE A 125 7.04 -3.92 13.13
C ILE A 125 7.18 -3.37 14.55
N GLY A 126 7.79 -2.20 14.71
CA GLY A 126 8.02 -1.59 16.01
C GLY A 126 6.71 -1.23 16.73
N ASN A 127 5.75 -0.64 16.01
CA ASN A 127 4.43 -0.36 16.59
C ASN A 127 3.68 -1.62 16.99
N THR A 128 3.82 -2.71 16.23
CA THR A 128 3.18 -3.99 16.57
C THR A 128 3.79 -4.65 17.79
N LEU A 129 5.13 -4.64 17.89
CA LEU A 129 5.85 -5.30 19.00
C LEU A 129 5.80 -4.50 20.30
N PHE A 130 5.93 -3.19 20.24
CA PHE A 130 6.10 -2.34 21.41
C PHE A 130 4.87 -1.45 21.71
N GLY A 131 3.91 -1.37 20.80
CA GLY A 131 2.69 -0.57 20.94
C GLY A 131 2.99 0.88 21.32
N LYS A 132 2.34 1.38 22.38
CA LYS A 132 2.51 2.76 22.87
C LYS A 132 3.94 3.07 23.36
N ASN A 133 4.75 2.05 23.62
CA ASN A 133 6.15 2.21 24.08
C ASN A 133 7.12 2.35 22.90
N PHE A 134 6.64 2.19 21.65
CA PHE A 134 7.48 2.36 20.48
C PHE A 134 7.86 3.82 20.28
N ASN A 135 9.17 4.09 20.22
CA ASN A 135 9.70 5.41 19.91
C ASN A 135 10.73 5.31 18.78
N ILE A 136 10.33 5.73 17.60
CA ILE A 136 11.17 5.71 16.40
C ILE A 136 12.47 6.50 16.56
N ASN A 137 12.44 7.58 17.35
CA ASN A 137 13.60 8.44 17.59
C ASN A 137 14.74 7.75 18.34
N SER A 138 14.45 6.70 19.11
CA SER A 138 15.46 5.91 19.81
C SER A 138 16.13 4.86 18.91
N ILE A 139 15.51 4.54 17.76
CA ILE A 139 15.92 3.44 16.88
C ILE A 139 16.51 3.95 15.56
N SER A 140 15.95 4.99 14.98
CA SER A 140 16.35 5.48 13.66
C SER A 140 16.58 6.98 13.63
N LYS A 141 17.86 7.37 13.60
CA LYS A 141 18.25 8.78 13.40
C LYS A 141 17.86 9.29 12.01
N LEU A 142 17.79 8.41 11.00
CA LEU A 142 17.44 8.78 9.63
C LEU A 142 15.97 9.19 9.50
N LEU A 143 15.07 8.55 10.25
CA LEU A 143 13.64 8.85 10.20
C LEU A 143 13.26 10.05 11.08
N LYS A 144 14.05 10.33 12.11
CA LYS A 144 13.79 11.43 13.07
C LYS A 144 13.62 12.80 12.44
N ASN A 145 14.36 13.10 11.37
CA ASN A 145 14.45 14.44 10.80
C ASN A 145 13.74 14.54 9.44
N LYS A 146 13.01 13.53 9.02
CA LYS A 146 12.25 13.61 7.77
C LYS A 146 11.07 14.56 7.93
N LYS A 147 11.00 15.53 7.03
CA LYS A 147 9.84 16.42 6.91
C LYS A 147 8.70 15.69 6.22
N ILE A 148 7.48 16.06 6.58
CA ILE A 148 6.28 15.59 5.87
C ILE A 148 6.36 16.04 4.42
N GLU A 149 6.15 15.10 3.49
CA GLU A 149 6.07 15.41 2.05
C GLU A 149 4.85 16.27 1.77
N ASN A 150 5.07 17.39 1.10
CA ASN A 150 4.01 18.35 0.82
C ASN A 150 3.09 17.96 -0.33
N ASN A 151 3.56 17.07 -1.23
CA ASN A 151 2.81 16.63 -2.40
C ASN A 151 2.51 15.14 -2.32
N LEU A 152 1.26 14.80 -2.10
CA LEU A 152 0.76 13.42 -2.13
C LEU A 152 -0.09 13.23 -3.38
N ASN A 153 0.40 12.45 -4.33
CA ASN A 153 -0.30 12.20 -5.58
C ASN A 153 -0.99 10.83 -5.55
N PHE A 154 -2.24 10.80 -6.00
CA PHE A 154 -3.02 9.58 -6.13
C PHE A 154 -3.61 9.50 -7.53
N TYR A 155 -3.52 8.31 -8.15
CA TYR A 155 -4.01 8.06 -9.50
C TYR A 155 -4.80 6.75 -9.53
N ASP A 156 -5.76 6.67 -10.44
CA ASP A 156 -6.41 5.41 -10.75
C ASP A 156 -5.44 4.44 -11.45
N VAL A 157 -5.69 3.14 -11.29
CA VAL A 157 -4.89 2.11 -11.95
C VAL A 157 -5.17 2.09 -13.45
N ASP A 158 -4.15 2.26 -14.27
CA ASP A 158 -4.24 2.01 -15.71
C ASP A 158 -4.35 0.48 -15.98
N LYS A 159 -5.58 0.03 -16.25
CA LYS A 159 -5.90 -1.39 -16.49
C LYS A 159 -5.28 -1.96 -17.77
N LYS A 160 -4.82 -1.11 -18.70
CA LYS A 160 -4.07 -1.55 -19.89
C LYS A 160 -2.63 -1.84 -19.52
N LYS A 161 -2.04 -1.00 -18.66
CA LYS A 161 -0.68 -1.14 -18.17
C LYS A 161 -0.54 -2.28 -17.16
N PHE A 162 -1.53 -2.44 -16.28
CA PHE A 162 -1.55 -3.44 -15.21
C PHE A 162 -2.73 -4.42 -15.39
N PRO A 163 -2.66 -5.32 -16.37
CA PRO A 163 -3.77 -6.23 -16.67
C PRO A 163 -4.10 -7.22 -15.55
N ALA A 164 -3.17 -7.48 -14.62
CA ALA A 164 -3.39 -8.32 -13.45
C ALA A 164 -4.56 -7.83 -12.58
N ILE A 165 -4.89 -6.53 -12.61
CA ILE A 165 -6.04 -5.98 -11.86
C ILE A 165 -7.37 -6.64 -12.23
N LYS A 166 -7.47 -7.24 -13.42
CA LYS A 166 -8.67 -7.99 -13.85
C LYS A 166 -8.87 -9.28 -13.08
N LEU A 167 -7.85 -9.76 -12.38
CA LEU A 167 -7.90 -10.94 -11.51
C LEU A 167 -8.46 -10.64 -10.12
N LYS A 168 -8.75 -9.37 -9.84
CA LYS A 168 -9.42 -8.99 -8.58
C LYS A 168 -10.74 -9.76 -8.48
N PRO A 169 -10.97 -10.52 -7.39
CA PRO A 169 -12.24 -11.20 -7.18
C PRO A 169 -13.41 -10.19 -7.10
N ILE A 170 -14.55 -10.58 -7.64
CA ILE A 170 -15.77 -9.75 -7.66
C ILE A 170 -16.57 -9.98 -6.37
#